data_65ac0c2f1de04d8b7df188f8c66504ae
#
_entry.id   65ac0c2f1de04d8b7df188f8c66504ae
#
_cell.length_a   1.000
_cell.length_b   1.000
_cell.length_c   1.000
_cell.angle_alpha   90.00
_cell.angle_beta   90.00
_cell.angle_gamma   90.00
#
_symmetry.space_group_name_H-M   'P 1'
#
loop_
_entity.id
_entity.type
_entity.pdbx_description
1 polymer ?
#
loop_
_entity_poly.entity_id
_entity_poly.type
_entity_poly.pdbx_seq_one_letter_code
_entity_poly.pdbx_strand_id
1 'polypeptide(L)'
;NHYLNVMEADYSFTLNEEFSETIKSRGREDFSYASFSQGEKARIDIALLFTWRDIAEKVSGIKINCLFLDEIFDSATDSQGVKHISSLLNDMKDANIFIISHRDHNPQDYGQHIQMKKVGRFTIME
;
A
#
# COMPACT_ATOMS: atom_id res chain seq x y z
N ASN A 1 -8.45 9.20 -4.67
CA ASN A 1 -8.76 8.40 -5.88
C ASN A 1 -7.60 8.28 -6.87
N HIS A 2 -6.63 9.23 -6.87
CA HIS A 2 -5.46 9.13 -7.76
C HIS A 2 -4.75 7.78 -7.60
N TYR A 3 -4.37 7.42 -6.40
CA TYR A 3 -3.69 6.16 -6.10
C TYR A 3 -4.52 4.92 -6.38
N LEU A 4 -5.84 4.98 -6.16
CA LEU A 4 -6.75 3.89 -6.55
C LEU A 4 -6.75 3.67 -8.06
N ASN A 5 -6.77 4.75 -8.85
CA ASN A 5 -6.70 4.67 -10.31
C ASN A 5 -5.37 4.07 -10.78
N VAL A 6 -4.24 4.44 -10.16
CA VAL A 6 -2.92 3.84 -10.47
C VAL A 6 -2.90 2.34 -10.19
N MET A 7 -3.63 1.89 -9.17
CA MET A 7 -3.78 0.48 -8.82
C MET A 7 -4.93 -0.21 -9.58
N GLU A 8 -5.47 0.42 -10.62
CA GLU A 8 -6.55 -0.12 -11.46
C GLU A 8 -7.80 -0.54 -10.67
N ALA A 9 -8.14 0.20 -9.63
CA ALA A 9 -9.34 -0.06 -8.84
C ALA A 9 -10.61 0.43 -9.55
N ASP A 10 -11.62 -0.42 -9.61
CA ASP A 10 -12.92 -0.13 -10.26
C ASP A 10 -13.89 0.68 -9.39
N TYR A 11 -13.41 1.26 -8.32
CA TYR A 11 -14.20 2.03 -7.37
C TYR A 11 -13.52 3.34 -7.00
N SER A 12 -14.33 4.31 -6.59
CA SER A 12 -13.87 5.57 -6.02
C SER A 12 -14.28 5.67 -4.56
N PHE A 13 -13.41 6.29 -3.77
CA PHE A 13 -13.56 6.45 -2.34
C PHE A 13 -13.52 7.93 -1.99
N THR A 14 -14.47 8.40 -1.20
CA THR A 14 -14.53 9.79 -0.73
C THR A 14 -14.76 9.80 0.77
N LEU A 15 -14.01 10.60 1.48
CA LEU A 15 -14.22 10.91 2.89
C LEU A 15 -14.75 12.33 3.03
N ASN A 16 -15.77 12.52 3.86
CA ASN A 16 -16.24 13.86 4.25
C ASN A 16 -15.43 14.39 5.45
N GLU A 17 -15.77 15.57 5.94
CA GLU A 17 -15.11 16.23 7.07
C GLU A 17 -15.24 15.44 8.40
N GLU A 18 -16.24 14.58 8.50
CA GLU A 18 -16.52 13.71 9.65
C GLU A 18 -15.90 12.32 9.51
N PHE A 19 -15.05 12.12 8.46
CA PHE A 19 -14.46 10.83 8.08
C PHE A 19 -15.49 9.75 7.75
N SER A 20 -16.72 10.14 7.40
CA SER A 20 -17.70 9.21 6.86
C SER A 20 -17.35 8.90 5.40
N GLU A 21 -17.38 7.63 5.07
CA GLU A 21 -17.00 7.12 3.75
C GLU A 21 -18.18 7.12 2.77
N THR A 22 -17.90 7.46 1.53
CA THR A 22 -18.79 7.21 0.40
C THR A 22 -18.03 6.49 -0.68
N ILE A 23 -18.52 5.31 -1.05
CA ILE A 23 -17.87 4.46 -2.03
C ILE A 23 -18.80 4.34 -3.23
N LYS A 24 -18.25 4.63 -4.43
CA LYS A 24 -18.95 4.43 -5.70
C LYS A 24 -18.22 3.33 -6.46
N SER A 25 -18.92 2.24 -6.72
CA SER A 25 -18.46 1.16 -7.59
C SER A 25 -19.37 1.10 -8.82
N ARG A 26 -18.84 0.65 -9.95
CA ARG A 26 -19.63 0.48 -11.17
C ARG A 26 -20.79 -0.50 -10.93
N GLY A 27 -22.04 0.02 -10.92
CA GLY A 27 -23.27 -0.77 -10.84
C GLY A 27 -23.72 -1.20 -9.43
N ARG A 28 -23.17 -0.60 -8.35
CA ARG A 28 -23.60 -0.86 -6.97
C ARG A 28 -23.74 0.46 -6.22
N GLU A 29 -24.93 0.76 -5.72
CA GLU A 29 -25.24 2.02 -5.02
C GLU A 29 -24.99 1.95 -3.51
N ASP A 30 -25.06 0.75 -2.90
CA ASP A 30 -24.89 0.55 -1.45
C ASP A 30 -23.66 -0.33 -1.17
N PHE A 31 -22.47 0.28 -1.25
CA PHE A 31 -21.23 -0.40 -0.97
C PHE A 31 -20.52 0.24 0.21
N SER A 32 -20.19 -0.55 1.23
CA SER A 32 -19.40 -0.11 2.38
C SER A 32 -18.00 -0.72 2.36
N TYR A 33 -17.06 -0.12 3.08
CA TYR A 33 -15.71 -0.67 3.25
C TYR A 33 -15.72 -2.13 3.73
N ALA A 34 -16.68 -2.50 4.58
CA ALA A 34 -16.82 -3.86 5.07
C ALA A 34 -17.09 -4.90 3.96
N SER A 35 -17.68 -4.47 2.84
CA SER A 35 -18.05 -5.34 1.70
C SER A 35 -16.88 -5.71 0.79
N PHE A 36 -15.72 -5.03 0.95
CA PHE A 36 -14.54 -5.31 0.14
C PHE A 36 -13.81 -6.59 0.57
N SER A 37 -13.22 -7.26 -0.40
CA SER A 37 -12.24 -8.32 -0.16
C SER A 37 -11.00 -7.78 0.56
N GLN A 38 -10.21 -8.65 1.17
CA GLN A 38 -8.97 -8.25 1.85
C GLN A 38 -7.98 -7.53 0.89
N GLY A 39 -7.87 -8.01 -0.35
CA GLY A 39 -7.01 -7.38 -1.35
C GLY A 39 -7.49 -5.99 -1.78
N GLU A 40 -8.80 -5.78 -1.87
CA GLU A 40 -9.37 -4.45 -2.16
C GLU A 40 -9.18 -3.50 -0.96
N LYS A 41 -9.38 -3.98 0.28
CA LYS A 41 -9.09 -3.21 1.49
C LYS A 41 -7.64 -2.78 1.56
N ALA A 42 -6.70 -3.67 1.26
CA ALA A 42 -5.28 -3.34 1.23
C ALA A 42 -4.97 -2.21 0.21
N ARG A 43 -5.61 -2.21 -0.96
CA ARG A 43 -5.46 -1.12 -1.94
C ARG A 43 -6.01 0.22 -1.44
N ILE A 44 -7.15 0.20 -0.75
CA ILE A 44 -7.73 1.40 -0.14
C ILE A 44 -6.80 1.95 0.95
N ASP A 45 -6.31 1.08 1.84
CA ASP A 45 -5.44 1.46 2.95
C ASP A 45 -4.14 2.09 2.45
N ILE A 46 -3.54 1.52 1.40
CA ILE A 46 -2.36 2.08 0.73
C ILE A 46 -2.66 3.42 0.07
N ALA A 47 -3.78 3.53 -0.64
CA ALA A 47 -4.19 4.78 -1.27
C ALA A 47 -4.42 5.89 -0.24
N LEU A 48 -4.98 5.56 0.91
CA LEU A 48 -5.14 6.49 2.03
C LEU A 48 -3.80 6.88 2.63
N LEU A 49 -2.89 5.93 2.88
CA LEU A 49 -1.55 6.19 3.40
C LEU A 49 -0.80 7.22 2.53
N PHE A 50 -0.77 7.01 1.22
CA PHE A 50 -0.09 7.93 0.31
C PHE A 50 -0.80 9.26 0.16
N THR A 51 -2.14 9.28 0.22
CA THR A 51 -2.89 10.53 0.24
C THR A 51 -2.57 11.35 1.50
N TRP A 52 -2.51 10.73 2.67
CA TRP A 52 -2.11 11.38 3.91
C TRP A 52 -0.67 11.90 3.86
N ARG A 53 0.25 11.13 3.29
CA ARG A 53 1.61 11.58 3.05
C ARG A 53 1.63 12.87 2.21
N ASP A 54 0.94 12.89 1.07
CA ASP A 54 0.90 14.05 0.18
C ASP A 54 0.28 15.28 0.87
N ILE A 55 -0.77 15.08 1.67
CA ILE A 55 -1.39 16.17 2.45
C ILE A 55 -0.40 16.67 3.50
N ALA A 56 0.26 15.79 4.23
CA ALA A 56 1.25 16.15 5.24
C ALA A 56 2.40 16.95 4.64
N GLU A 57 2.91 16.55 3.48
CA GLU A 57 3.95 17.29 2.75
C GLU A 57 3.47 18.69 2.33
N LYS A 58 2.24 18.80 1.82
CA LYS A 58 1.66 20.10 1.43
C LYS A 58 1.45 21.06 2.59
N VAL A 59 0.98 20.53 3.72
CA VAL A 59 0.68 21.33 4.91
C VAL A 59 1.95 21.76 5.65
N SER A 60 2.90 20.85 5.82
CA SER A 60 4.15 21.11 6.57
C SER A 60 5.26 21.73 5.73
N GLY A 61 5.21 21.58 4.41
CA GLY A 61 6.33 21.90 3.52
C GLY A 61 7.53 20.96 3.63
N ILE A 62 7.41 19.89 4.43
CA ILE A 62 8.48 18.91 4.67
C ILE A 62 8.25 17.70 3.76
N LYS A 63 9.26 17.36 2.95
CA LYS A 63 9.19 16.21 2.06
C LYS A 63 9.49 14.91 2.83
N ILE A 64 8.55 13.98 2.78
CA ILE A 64 8.70 12.64 3.36
C ILE A 64 9.32 11.72 2.30
N ASN A 65 10.60 11.40 2.45
CA ASN A 65 11.37 10.62 1.47
C ASN A 65 11.77 9.23 1.97
N CYS A 66 11.23 8.77 3.08
CA CYS A 66 11.49 7.45 3.65
C CYS A 66 10.17 6.84 4.15
N LEU A 67 9.87 5.63 3.68
CA LEU A 67 8.67 4.89 4.04
C LEU A 67 9.03 3.47 4.48
N PHE A 68 8.43 3.02 5.57
CA PHE A 68 8.50 1.64 6.04
C PHE A 68 7.10 1.03 5.93
N LEU A 69 6.99 -0.01 5.13
CA LEU A 69 5.74 -0.72 4.85
C LEU A 69 5.86 -2.14 5.41
N ASP A 70 5.22 -2.35 6.55
CA ASP A 70 5.25 -3.63 7.25
C ASP A 70 4.06 -4.49 6.85
N GLU A 71 4.32 -5.72 6.44
CA GLU A 71 3.33 -6.73 6.07
C GLU A 71 2.30 -6.31 4.99
N ILE A 72 2.62 -5.29 4.21
CA ILE A 72 1.71 -4.72 3.21
C ILE A 72 1.25 -5.75 2.17
N PHE A 73 2.11 -6.69 1.80
CA PHE A 73 1.79 -7.77 0.87
C PHE A 73 1.12 -8.96 1.53
N ASP A 74 1.17 -9.08 2.85
CA ASP A 74 0.61 -10.22 3.57
C ASP A 74 -0.92 -10.16 3.60
N SER A 75 -1.49 -8.96 3.57
CA SER A 75 -2.92 -8.71 3.40
C SER A 75 -3.40 -8.80 1.95
N ALA A 76 -2.51 -8.67 0.96
CA ALA A 76 -2.86 -8.85 -0.45
C ALA A 76 -2.92 -10.34 -0.78
N THR A 77 -4.11 -10.91 -0.75
CA THR A 77 -4.33 -12.36 -0.90
C THR A 77 -4.21 -12.86 -2.34
N ASP A 78 -4.24 -11.97 -3.33
CA ASP A 78 -4.14 -12.32 -4.74
C ASP A 78 -2.87 -11.77 -5.41
N SER A 79 -2.41 -12.47 -6.45
CA SER A 79 -1.22 -12.08 -7.20
C SER A 79 -1.40 -10.77 -7.98
N GLN A 80 -2.63 -10.38 -8.31
CA GLN A 80 -2.92 -9.13 -8.99
C GLN A 80 -2.80 -7.95 -8.01
N GLY A 81 -3.33 -8.08 -6.79
CA GLY A 81 -3.18 -7.07 -5.75
C GLY A 81 -1.72 -6.75 -5.46
N VAL A 82 -0.88 -7.78 -5.34
CA VAL A 82 0.57 -7.61 -5.15
C VAL A 82 1.21 -6.85 -6.32
N LYS A 83 0.85 -7.18 -7.58
CA LYS A 83 1.38 -6.49 -8.76
C LYS A 83 0.98 -5.02 -8.81
N HIS A 84 -0.28 -4.69 -8.51
CA HIS A 84 -0.76 -3.32 -8.52
C HIS A 84 -0.08 -2.47 -7.45
N ILE A 85 0.10 -3.02 -6.25
CA ILE A 85 0.83 -2.36 -5.17
C ILE A 85 2.30 -2.16 -5.56
N SER A 86 2.95 -3.20 -6.09
CA SER A 86 4.36 -3.13 -6.54
C SER A 86 4.54 -2.09 -7.64
N SER A 87 3.61 -2.00 -8.60
CA SER A 87 3.65 -0.98 -9.65
C SER A 87 3.59 0.43 -9.06
N LEU A 88 2.66 0.67 -8.12
CA LEU A 88 2.54 1.95 -7.44
C LEU A 88 3.84 2.32 -6.70
N LEU A 89 4.44 1.37 -5.98
CA LEU A 89 5.68 1.61 -5.23
C LEU A 89 6.87 1.90 -6.16
N ASN A 90 6.95 1.20 -7.29
CA ASN A 90 8.00 1.41 -8.30
C ASN A 90 7.92 2.77 -8.99
N ASP A 91 6.72 3.35 -9.09
CA ASP A 91 6.52 4.68 -9.67
C ASP A 91 6.95 5.81 -8.71
N MET A 92 7.11 5.52 -7.43
CA MET A 92 7.53 6.48 -6.40
C MET A 92 9.06 6.65 -6.37
N LYS A 93 9.61 7.35 -7.35
CA LYS A 93 11.07 7.57 -7.50
C LYS A 93 11.68 8.57 -6.50
N ASP A 94 10.86 9.26 -5.75
CA ASP A 94 11.25 10.35 -4.85
C ASP A 94 11.36 9.91 -3.37
N ALA A 95 11.13 8.63 -3.08
CA ALA A 95 11.18 8.08 -1.74
C ALA A 95 11.98 6.77 -1.68
N ASN A 96 12.67 6.56 -0.56
CA ASN A 96 13.24 5.27 -0.20
C ASN A 96 12.17 4.45 0.49
N ILE A 97 11.82 3.31 -0.08
CA ILE A 97 10.74 2.46 0.42
C ILE A 97 11.35 1.16 0.95
N PHE A 98 11.10 0.87 2.22
CA PHE A 98 11.48 -0.36 2.89
C PHE A 98 10.24 -1.21 3.07
N ILE A 99 10.28 -2.43 2.53
CA ILE A 99 9.18 -3.38 2.63
C ILE A 99 9.61 -4.52 3.55
N ILE A 100 8.83 -4.77 4.58
CA ILE A 100 9.01 -5.88 5.50
C ILE A 100 7.92 -6.90 5.20
N SER A 101 8.29 -8.14 4.96
CA SER A 101 7.34 -9.20 4.61
C SER A 101 7.85 -10.56 5.07
N HIS A 102 6.91 -11.44 5.44
CA HIS A 102 7.16 -12.85 5.75
C HIS A 102 6.99 -13.76 4.53
N ARG A 103 6.57 -13.20 3.38
CA ARG A 103 6.40 -13.95 2.15
C ARG A 103 7.72 -14.12 1.41
N ASP A 104 7.78 -15.17 0.60
CA ASP A 104 8.84 -15.33 -0.38
C ASP A 104 8.67 -14.29 -1.49
N HIS A 105 9.72 -13.54 -1.75
CA HIS A 105 9.81 -12.53 -2.79
C HIS A 105 10.96 -12.85 -3.73
N ASN A 106 10.80 -12.49 -5.02
CA ASN A 106 11.91 -12.54 -5.95
C ASN A 106 12.85 -11.35 -5.67
N PRO A 107 14.11 -11.58 -5.26
CA PRO A 107 15.06 -10.51 -4.97
C PRO A 107 15.28 -9.54 -6.14
N GLN A 108 15.06 -10.00 -7.38
CA GLN A 108 15.23 -9.18 -8.59
C GLN A 108 14.18 -8.08 -8.75
N ASP A 109 13.05 -8.17 -8.03
CA ASP A 109 11.99 -7.16 -8.07
C ASP A 109 12.32 -5.92 -7.23
N TYR A 110 13.42 -5.96 -6.47
CA TYR A 110 13.83 -4.92 -5.53
C TYR A 110 15.26 -4.42 -5.80
N GLY A 111 15.52 -3.16 -5.47
CA GLY A 111 16.87 -2.61 -5.57
C GLY A 111 17.88 -3.22 -4.59
N GLN A 112 17.40 -3.65 -3.44
CA GLN A 112 18.16 -4.38 -2.42
C GLN A 112 17.25 -5.37 -1.71
N HIS A 113 17.76 -6.56 -1.45
CA HIS A 113 17.08 -7.59 -0.66
C HIS A 113 17.93 -7.94 0.56
N ILE A 114 17.32 -7.87 1.72
CA ILE A 114 17.94 -8.20 3.01
C ILE A 114 17.16 -9.35 3.60
N GLN A 115 17.84 -10.47 3.85
CA GLN A 115 17.23 -11.62 4.49
C GLN A 115 17.61 -11.68 5.96
N MET A 116 16.59 -11.75 6.83
CA MET A 116 16.77 -11.93 8.27
C MET A 116 16.62 -13.40 8.63
N LYS A 117 17.63 -13.99 9.25
CA LYS A 117 17.66 -15.42 9.59
C LYS A 117 17.89 -15.63 11.08
N LYS A 118 17.08 -16.49 11.66
CA LYS A 118 17.27 -16.89 13.07
C LYS A 118 18.30 -18.00 13.17
N VAL A 119 19.37 -17.75 13.94
CA VAL A 119 20.42 -18.74 14.24
C VAL A 119 20.50 -18.90 15.75
N GLY A 120 19.91 -19.98 16.28
CA GLY A 120 19.80 -20.21 17.72
C GLY A 120 18.95 -19.14 18.40
N ARG A 121 19.58 -18.33 19.28
CA ARG A 121 18.92 -17.23 20.01
C ARG A 121 19.10 -15.86 19.34
N PHE A 122 19.83 -15.79 18.25
CA PHE A 122 20.17 -14.54 17.57
C PHE A 122 19.49 -14.46 16.22
N THR A 123 19.26 -13.23 15.76
CA THR A 123 18.85 -12.94 14.38
C THR A 123 20.02 -12.30 13.67
N ILE A 124 20.39 -12.83 12.52
CA ILE A 124 21.45 -12.33 11.66
C ILE A 124 20.87 -11.81 10.35
N MET A 125 21.58 -10.89 9.73
CA MET A 125 21.29 -10.34 8.41
C MET A 125 22.21 -10.99 7.39
N GLU A 126 21.65 -11.50 6.31
CA GLU A 126 22.36 -12.04 5.15
C GLU A 126 22.17 -11.13 3.93
#